data_21e2ff4a96311e1f315fad161a4500af
#
_entry.id   21e2ff4a96311e1f315fad161a4500af
#
_cell.length_a   1.000
_cell.length_b   1.000
_cell.length_c   1.000
_cell.angle_alpha   90.00
_cell.angle_beta   90.00
_cell.angle_gamma   90.00
#
_symmetry.space_group_name_H-M   'P 1'
#
loop_
_entity.id
_entity.type
_entity.pdbx_description
1 polymer ?
#
loop_
_entity_poly.entity_id
_entity_poly.type
_entity_poly.pdbx_seq_one_letter_code
_entity_poly.pdbx_strand_id
1 'polypeptide(L)'
;MKKFILTIFALAAMSTAAMQAQDLVILHLNDTHSHIDPERSGKNAGHAGVIETAAYIDQVRAEEGRKNVLLLHAGDFSQGTSYFTELNGDMEIDVLNATGYDVVCLGNHEFDNGMEELARRLANLKADVVCANYDFSATPLAKYVKPYVIVKRGGLKIGIIGLLANVADVVDSRIAAQLKFQDPAAVTQKYTDYLKDVKKCDLVICLSHLGYDGEPYTDVQLAARVRNVDVIVGGHSHTKLKDKVLVKDLDGEDVVIVQDGKWGLKVGRLDVDM
;
A
#
# COMPACT_ATOMS: atom_id res chain seq x y z
N MET A 1 -32.31 71.45 -22.35
CA MET A 1 -31.76 70.15 -22.79
C MET A 1 -30.86 69.57 -21.67
N LYS A 2 -31.37 68.61 -20.88
CA LYS A 2 -30.60 68.01 -19.77
C LYS A 2 -29.93 66.75 -20.30
N LYS A 3 -28.59 66.70 -20.27
CA LYS A 3 -27.80 65.49 -20.60
C LYS A 3 -27.77 64.59 -19.41
N PHE A 4 -28.32 63.36 -19.55
CA PHE A 4 -28.15 62.28 -18.60
C PHE A 4 -26.82 61.60 -18.92
N ILE A 5 -25.91 61.56 -17.94
CA ILE A 5 -24.69 60.75 -17.99
C ILE A 5 -25.03 59.44 -17.31
N LEU A 6 -25.04 58.33 -18.10
CA LEU A 6 -25.24 56.99 -17.59
C LEU A 6 -23.86 56.42 -17.20
N THR A 7 -23.60 56.33 -15.91
CA THR A 7 -22.38 55.69 -15.39
C THR A 7 -22.63 54.19 -15.24
N ILE A 8 -22.02 53.39 -16.12
CA ILE A 8 -22.05 51.91 -16.03
C ILE A 8 -20.98 51.48 -15.02
N PHE A 9 -21.43 51.03 -13.85
CA PHE A 9 -20.55 50.29 -12.93
C PHE A 9 -20.36 48.86 -13.44
N ALA A 10 -19.19 48.57 -13.97
CA ALA A 10 -18.78 47.19 -14.23
C ALA A 10 -18.38 46.53 -12.90
N LEU A 11 -19.25 45.67 -12.39
CA LEU A 11 -18.94 44.81 -11.24
C LEU A 11 -18.02 43.69 -11.74
N ALA A 12 -16.72 43.82 -11.49
CA ALA A 12 -15.78 42.73 -11.70
C ALA A 12 -16.02 41.68 -10.59
N ALA A 13 -16.74 40.62 -10.93
CA ALA A 13 -16.81 39.43 -10.09
C ALA A 13 -15.43 38.78 -10.09
N MET A 14 -14.61 39.03 -9.08
CA MET A 14 -13.47 38.21 -8.76
C MET A 14 -14.01 36.86 -8.27
N SER A 15 -14.04 35.86 -9.13
CA SER A 15 -14.19 34.51 -8.71
C SER A 15 -12.91 34.13 -7.95
N THR A 16 -12.94 34.15 -6.64
CA THR A 16 -12.00 33.42 -5.81
C THR A 16 -12.27 31.94 -6.09
N ALA A 17 -11.51 31.36 -7.01
CA ALA A 17 -11.39 29.92 -7.05
C ALA A 17 -10.85 29.53 -5.67
N ALA A 18 -11.70 29.01 -4.81
CA ALA A 18 -11.25 28.29 -3.63
C ALA A 18 -10.31 27.20 -4.18
N MET A 19 -9.02 27.29 -3.85
CA MET A 19 -8.13 26.14 -4.03
C MET A 19 -8.76 25.05 -3.18
N GLN A 20 -9.43 24.11 -3.84
CA GLN A 20 -9.92 22.90 -3.21
C GLN A 20 -8.67 22.20 -2.69
N ALA A 21 -8.61 21.95 -1.40
CA ALA A 21 -7.57 21.13 -0.82
C ALA A 21 -7.47 19.86 -1.66
N GLN A 22 -6.26 19.46 -2.00
CA GLN A 22 -6.07 18.25 -2.80
C GLN A 22 -6.20 17.08 -1.84
N ASP A 23 -7.39 16.52 -1.76
CA ASP A 23 -7.66 15.37 -0.93
C ASP A 23 -7.05 14.13 -1.60
N LEU A 24 -6.18 13.44 -0.88
CA LEU A 24 -5.68 12.13 -1.26
C LEU A 24 -6.40 11.08 -0.42
N VAL A 25 -6.99 10.09 -1.05
CA VAL A 25 -7.54 8.91 -0.39
C VAL A 25 -6.63 7.73 -0.63
N ILE A 26 -6.11 7.14 0.45
CA ILE A 26 -5.37 5.88 0.41
C ILE A 26 -6.33 4.77 0.79
N LEU A 27 -6.58 3.86 -0.17
CA LEU A 27 -7.27 2.60 0.07
C LEU A 27 -6.23 1.50 0.20
N HIS A 28 -6.41 0.62 1.18
CA HIS A 28 -5.44 -0.46 1.37
C HIS A 28 -6.10 -1.76 1.82
N LEU A 29 -5.45 -2.86 1.43
CA LEU A 29 -5.71 -4.21 1.91
C LEU A 29 -4.39 -4.87 2.27
N ASN A 30 -4.47 -5.92 3.05
CA ASN A 30 -3.37 -6.79 3.42
C ASN A 30 -3.89 -8.21 3.64
N ASP A 31 -3.03 -9.20 3.52
CA ASP A 31 -3.30 -10.57 3.92
C ASP A 31 -4.64 -11.11 3.35
N THR A 32 -4.88 -10.88 2.06
CA THR A 32 -6.11 -11.34 1.40
C THR A 32 -6.15 -12.85 1.21
N HIS A 33 -4.96 -13.52 1.18
CA HIS A 33 -4.81 -14.96 1.25
C HIS A 33 -5.73 -15.72 0.30
N SER A 34 -5.78 -15.29 -0.98
CA SER A 34 -6.57 -15.97 -1.99
C SER A 34 -8.09 -16.09 -1.70
N HIS A 35 -8.62 -15.30 -0.75
CA HIS A 35 -10.05 -15.29 -0.44
C HIS A 35 -10.83 -14.54 -1.52
N ILE A 36 -11.07 -15.23 -2.64
CA ILE A 36 -11.77 -14.69 -3.83
C ILE A 36 -13.27 -14.66 -3.61
N ASP A 37 -13.82 -15.78 -3.11
CA ASP A 37 -15.24 -15.88 -2.76
C ASP A 37 -15.52 -15.26 -1.39
N PRO A 38 -16.76 -14.82 -1.13
CA PRO A 38 -17.20 -14.53 0.23
C PRO A 38 -17.03 -15.73 1.16
N GLU A 39 -16.80 -15.46 2.45
CA GLU A 39 -16.69 -16.50 3.46
C GLU A 39 -17.96 -17.37 3.47
N ARG A 40 -17.78 -18.70 3.40
CA ARG A 40 -18.91 -19.65 3.27
C ARG A 40 -19.54 -20.03 4.60
N SER A 41 -18.85 -19.82 5.71
CA SER A 41 -19.30 -20.28 7.04
C SER A 41 -18.72 -19.44 8.18
N GLY A 42 -19.18 -19.71 9.40
CA GLY A 42 -18.71 -19.04 10.61
C GLY A 42 -19.27 -17.62 10.76
N LYS A 43 -18.65 -16.83 11.62
CA LYS A 43 -19.09 -15.46 11.96
C LYS A 43 -18.99 -14.46 10.80
N ASN A 44 -18.21 -14.80 9.80
CA ASN A 44 -17.98 -13.97 8.63
C ASN A 44 -18.72 -14.48 7.38
N ALA A 45 -19.62 -15.45 7.50
CA ALA A 45 -20.37 -16.00 6.37
C ALA A 45 -21.09 -14.90 5.57
N GLY A 46 -20.89 -14.91 4.26
CA GLY A 46 -21.43 -13.90 3.34
C GLY A 46 -20.66 -12.59 3.27
N HIS A 47 -19.57 -12.45 4.02
CA HIS A 47 -18.71 -11.26 4.00
C HIS A 47 -17.38 -11.54 3.28
N ALA A 48 -16.65 -10.47 2.98
CA ALA A 48 -15.44 -10.49 2.16
C ALA A 48 -15.70 -10.87 0.70
N GLY A 49 -14.64 -11.32 0.02
CA GLY A 49 -14.68 -11.63 -1.40
C GLY A 49 -14.37 -10.42 -2.28
N VAL A 50 -13.78 -10.72 -3.41
CA VAL A 50 -13.21 -9.67 -4.30
C VAL A 50 -14.27 -8.78 -4.94
N ILE A 51 -15.50 -9.29 -5.11
CA ILE A 51 -16.57 -8.50 -5.75
C ILE A 51 -17.01 -7.34 -4.86
N GLU A 52 -17.22 -7.60 -3.55
CA GLU A 52 -17.60 -6.54 -2.61
C GLU A 52 -16.47 -5.52 -2.38
N THR A 53 -15.24 -6.01 -2.24
CA THR A 53 -14.07 -5.12 -2.08
C THR A 53 -13.86 -4.26 -3.32
N ALA A 54 -13.95 -4.82 -4.52
CA ALA A 54 -13.83 -4.09 -5.77
C ALA A 54 -14.96 -3.07 -5.95
N ALA A 55 -16.21 -3.44 -5.62
CA ALA A 55 -17.36 -2.52 -5.70
C ALA A 55 -17.17 -1.30 -4.78
N TYR A 56 -16.69 -1.51 -3.55
CA TYR A 56 -16.39 -0.41 -2.64
C TYR A 56 -15.25 0.48 -3.16
N ILE A 57 -14.17 -0.12 -3.67
CA ILE A 57 -13.04 0.63 -4.26
C ILE A 57 -13.52 1.48 -5.45
N ASP A 58 -14.36 0.92 -6.32
CA ASP A 58 -14.89 1.64 -7.47
C ASP A 58 -15.87 2.74 -7.06
N GLN A 59 -16.67 2.54 -6.01
CA GLN A 59 -17.50 3.58 -5.42
C GLN A 59 -16.64 4.75 -4.94
N VAL A 60 -15.60 4.51 -4.13
CA VAL A 60 -14.70 5.57 -3.66
C VAL A 60 -14.02 6.29 -4.82
N ARG A 61 -13.58 5.55 -5.85
CA ARG A 61 -12.99 6.17 -7.05
C ARG A 61 -13.98 7.03 -7.82
N ALA A 62 -15.26 6.68 -7.82
CA ALA A 62 -16.30 7.48 -8.46
C ALA A 62 -16.61 8.76 -7.66
N GLU A 63 -16.61 8.67 -6.35
CA GLU A 63 -16.88 9.79 -5.43
C GLU A 63 -15.71 10.79 -5.40
N GLU A 64 -14.48 10.31 -5.21
CA GLU A 64 -13.29 11.14 -4.99
C GLU A 64 -12.52 11.48 -6.28
N GLY A 65 -12.81 10.75 -7.36
CA GLY A 65 -12.06 10.78 -8.61
C GLY A 65 -10.81 9.90 -8.57
N ARG A 66 -10.66 9.03 -9.57
CA ARG A 66 -9.59 8.01 -9.65
C ARG A 66 -8.17 8.59 -9.46
N LYS A 67 -7.94 9.82 -9.91
CA LYS A 67 -6.63 10.50 -9.78
C LYS A 67 -6.26 10.86 -8.33
N ASN A 68 -7.25 10.91 -7.43
CA ASN A 68 -7.09 11.24 -6.03
C ASN A 68 -7.04 9.99 -5.14
N VAL A 69 -7.29 8.79 -5.69
CA VAL A 69 -7.29 7.53 -4.95
C VAL A 69 -6.03 6.74 -5.25
N LEU A 70 -5.32 6.34 -4.21
CA LEU A 70 -4.16 5.44 -4.24
C LEU A 70 -4.58 4.10 -3.62
N LEU A 71 -4.46 3.01 -4.37
CA LEU A 71 -4.83 1.67 -3.91
C LEU A 71 -3.59 0.81 -3.70
N LEU A 72 -3.39 0.33 -2.46
CA LEU A 72 -2.22 -0.38 -2.00
C LEU A 72 -2.56 -1.78 -1.47
N HIS A 73 -1.62 -2.73 -1.60
CA HIS A 73 -1.71 -4.04 -0.96
C HIS A 73 -0.42 -4.35 -0.18
N ALA A 74 -0.53 -4.58 1.12
CA ALA A 74 0.61 -4.78 2.02
C ALA A 74 1.04 -6.27 2.15
N GLY A 75 0.99 -7.02 1.04
CA GLY A 75 1.50 -8.40 0.95
C GLY A 75 0.53 -9.50 1.39
N ASP A 76 0.94 -10.74 1.19
CA ASP A 76 0.16 -11.95 1.42
C ASP A 76 -1.19 -11.93 0.68
N PHE A 77 -1.14 -11.64 -0.62
CA PHE A 77 -2.30 -11.84 -1.49
C PHE A 77 -2.43 -13.30 -1.93
N SER A 78 -1.35 -14.07 -1.86
CA SER A 78 -1.27 -15.50 -2.19
C SER A 78 -1.61 -16.40 -1.01
N GLN A 79 -1.91 -17.66 -1.30
CA GLN A 79 -2.09 -18.77 -0.35
C GLN A 79 -3.37 -18.66 0.50
N GLY A 80 -4.00 -19.77 0.83
CA GLY A 80 -5.11 -19.87 1.79
C GLY A 80 -6.34 -20.59 1.25
N THR A 81 -6.58 -20.62 -0.05
CA THR A 81 -7.74 -21.30 -0.65
C THR A 81 -7.35 -22.20 -1.83
N SER A 82 -8.35 -22.95 -2.32
CA SER A 82 -8.18 -23.79 -3.51
C SER A 82 -7.83 -22.99 -4.77
N TYR A 83 -8.16 -21.72 -4.86
CA TYR A 83 -7.74 -20.88 -5.99
C TYR A 83 -6.23 -20.85 -6.14
N PHE A 84 -5.51 -20.61 -5.03
CA PHE A 84 -4.05 -20.64 -5.05
C PHE A 84 -3.50 -22.04 -5.38
N THR A 85 -4.08 -23.09 -4.76
CA THR A 85 -3.58 -24.46 -4.93
C THR A 85 -3.77 -24.98 -6.35
N GLU A 86 -4.90 -24.69 -6.98
CA GLU A 86 -5.26 -25.19 -8.31
C GLU A 86 -4.71 -24.29 -9.45
N LEU A 87 -4.60 -22.98 -9.20
CA LEU A 87 -4.24 -21.99 -10.23
C LEU A 87 -2.86 -21.36 -10.00
N ASN A 88 -2.08 -21.88 -9.03
CA ASN A 88 -0.72 -21.42 -8.72
C ASN A 88 -0.57 -19.90 -8.54
N GLY A 89 -1.62 -19.22 -8.08
CA GLY A 89 -1.61 -17.78 -7.81
C GLY A 89 -1.94 -16.91 -9.02
N ASP A 90 -2.35 -17.46 -10.15
CA ASP A 90 -2.75 -16.67 -11.32
C ASP A 90 -4.03 -15.88 -11.08
N MET A 91 -4.99 -16.44 -10.33
CA MET A 91 -6.24 -15.78 -9.98
C MET A 91 -5.99 -14.52 -9.15
N GLU A 92 -5.06 -14.55 -8.22
CA GLU A 92 -4.69 -13.41 -7.38
C GLU A 92 -4.13 -12.26 -8.24
N ILE A 93 -3.28 -12.59 -9.22
CA ILE A 93 -2.76 -11.60 -10.17
C ILE A 93 -3.88 -10.99 -11.02
N ASP A 94 -4.82 -11.82 -11.50
CA ASP A 94 -5.97 -11.35 -12.28
C ASP A 94 -6.86 -10.42 -11.44
N VAL A 95 -7.10 -10.76 -10.17
CA VAL A 95 -7.86 -9.91 -9.23
C VAL A 95 -7.14 -8.59 -8.98
N LEU A 96 -5.84 -8.60 -8.68
CA LEU A 96 -5.06 -7.38 -8.49
C LEU A 96 -5.11 -6.48 -9.72
N ASN A 97 -4.99 -7.07 -10.91
CA ASN A 97 -5.06 -6.36 -12.19
C ASN A 97 -6.45 -5.80 -12.49
N ALA A 98 -7.52 -6.58 -12.24
CA ALA A 98 -8.90 -6.18 -12.49
C ALA A 98 -9.34 -5.06 -11.54
N THR A 99 -8.97 -5.17 -10.26
CA THR A 99 -9.25 -4.14 -9.25
C THR A 99 -8.38 -2.89 -9.46
N GLY A 100 -7.23 -3.04 -10.12
CA GLY A 100 -6.34 -1.94 -10.50
C GLY A 100 -5.57 -1.38 -9.30
N TYR A 101 -4.88 -2.26 -8.59
CA TYR A 101 -3.90 -1.85 -7.57
C TYR A 101 -2.78 -1.03 -8.19
N ASP A 102 -2.33 0.00 -7.47
CA ASP A 102 -1.24 0.87 -7.91
C ASP A 102 0.12 0.29 -7.50
N VAL A 103 0.25 -0.13 -6.23
CA VAL A 103 1.49 -0.70 -5.68
C VAL A 103 1.16 -1.84 -4.72
N VAL A 104 1.95 -2.90 -4.79
CA VAL A 104 1.87 -4.04 -3.86
C VAL A 104 3.23 -4.26 -3.19
N CYS A 105 3.23 -4.68 -1.94
CA CYS A 105 4.39 -5.22 -1.25
C CYS A 105 4.40 -6.75 -1.38
N LEU A 106 5.57 -7.37 -1.28
CA LEU A 106 5.66 -8.81 -1.09
C LEU A 106 5.39 -9.16 0.38
N GLY A 107 4.60 -10.22 0.60
CA GLY A 107 4.53 -10.92 1.85
C GLY A 107 5.30 -12.25 1.77
N ASN A 108 5.27 -13.04 2.83
CA ASN A 108 5.99 -14.32 2.86
C ASN A 108 5.30 -15.41 2.02
N HIS A 109 3.99 -15.39 1.93
CA HIS A 109 3.24 -16.39 1.14
C HIS A 109 3.33 -16.19 -0.38
N GLU A 110 3.86 -15.08 -0.85
CA GLU A 110 4.21 -14.93 -2.26
C GLU A 110 5.27 -15.95 -2.71
N PHE A 111 6.11 -16.42 -1.78
CA PHE A 111 7.22 -17.35 -2.04
C PHE A 111 6.84 -18.84 -1.94
N ASP A 112 5.62 -19.19 -1.55
CA ASP A 112 5.21 -20.58 -1.27
C ASP A 112 5.44 -21.54 -2.45
N ASN A 113 5.29 -21.07 -3.69
CA ASN A 113 5.56 -21.84 -4.91
C ASN A 113 6.97 -21.60 -5.50
N GLY A 114 7.86 -20.93 -4.76
CA GLY A 114 9.23 -20.63 -5.19
C GLY A 114 9.37 -19.33 -6.00
N MET A 115 10.63 -18.89 -6.15
CA MET A 115 10.93 -17.60 -6.78
C MET A 115 10.70 -17.59 -8.28
N GLU A 116 10.91 -18.68 -8.98
CA GLU A 116 10.67 -18.82 -10.41
C GLU A 116 9.17 -18.64 -10.71
N GLU A 117 8.32 -19.29 -9.91
CA GLU A 117 6.88 -19.21 -10.06
C GLU A 117 6.36 -17.81 -9.68
N LEU A 118 6.90 -17.22 -8.62
CA LEU A 118 6.61 -15.83 -8.29
C LEU A 118 7.00 -14.89 -9.44
N ALA A 119 8.20 -15.05 -10.01
CA ALA A 119 8.63 -14.22 -11.15
C ALA A 119 7.71 -14.37 -12.37
N ARG A 120 7.22 -15.60 -12.65
CA ARG A 120 6.25 -15.86 -13.72
C ARG A 120 4.94 -15.10 -13.50
N ARG A 121 4.44 -15.12 -12.26
CA ARG A 121 3.21 -14.38 -11.87
C ARG A 121 3.41 -12.87 -11.95
N LEU A 122 4.50 -12.36 -11.39
CA LEU A 122 4.80 -10.91 -11.40
C LEU A 122 5.02 -10.35 -12.81
N ALA A 123 5.41 -11.19 -13.78
CA ALA A 123 5.50 -10.79 -15.19
C ALA A 123 4.16 -10.33 -15.78
N ASN A 124 3.03 -10.80 -15.22
CA ASN A 124 1.68 -10.48 -15.64
C ASN A 124 1.01 -9.41 -14.74
N LEU A 125 1.62 -9.04 -13.63
CA LEU A 125 1.08 -8.04 -12.72
C LEU A 125 1.31 -6.62 -13.28
N LYS A 126 0.26 -5.79 -13.22
CA LYS A 126 0.31 -4.38 -13.69
C LYS A 126 0.74 -3.41 -12.60
N ALA A 127 0.49 -3.75 -11.33
CA ALA A 127 0.92 -2.95 -10.19
C ALA A 127 2.45 -2.95 -10.06
N ASP A 128 3.01 -1.88 -9.55
CA ASP A 128 4.41 -1.87 -9.13
C ASP A 128 4.61 -2.75 -7.89
N VAL A 129 5.69 -3.52 -7.84
CA VAL A 129 6.03 -4.40 -6.71
C VAL A 129 7.20 -3.82 -5.93
N VAL A 130 7.04 -3.66 -4.62
CA VAL A 130 8.08 -3.07 -3.76
C VAL A 130 8.53 -4.01 -2.65
N CYS A 131 9.86 -4.10 -2.45
CA CYS A 131 10.51 -4.72 -1.30
C CYS A 131 11.95 -4.20 -1.21
N ALA A 132 12.31 -3.51 -0.14
CA ALA A 132 13.57 -2.81 -0.02
C ALA A 132 14.60 -3.53 0.86
N ASN A 133 14.14 -4.33 1.83
CA ASN A 133 15.01 -4.96 2.83
C ASN A 133 15.52 -6.36 2.43
N TYR A 134 15.44 -6.66 1.12
CA TYR A 134 16.05 -7.84 0.50
C TYR A 134 16.75 -7.47 -0.80
N ASP A 135 17.86 -8.14 -1.11
CA ASP A 135 18.55 -7.99 -2.38
C ASP A 135 18.10 -9.11 -3.35
N PHE A 136 17.31 -8.71 -4.34
CA PHE A 136 16.82 -9.62 -5.40
C PHE A 136 17.69 -9.60 -6.66
N SER A 137 18.80 -8.89 -6.69
CA SER A 137 19.60 -8.64 -7.91
C SER A 137 20.12 -9.92 -8.58
N ALA A 138 20.37 -10.96 -7.80
CA ALA A 138 20.82 -12.28 -8.26
C ALA A 138 19.70 -13.32 -8.39
N THR A 139 18.42 -12.90 -8.37
CA THR A 139 17.26 -13.77 -8.40
C THR A 139 16.39 -13.54 -9.64
N PRO A 140 15.47 -14.45 -10.00
CA PRO A 140 14.48 -14.22 -11.06
C PRO A 140 13.60 -12.98 -10.84
N LEU A 141 13.51 -12.48 -9.60
CA LEU A 141 12.68 -11.34 -9.21
C LEU A 141 13.31 -9.97 -9.54
N ALA A 142 14.60 -9.93 -9.91
CA ALA A 142 15.37 -8.70 -10.10
C ALA A 142 14.72 -7.64 -11.00
N LYS A 143 13.95 -8.05 -12.01
CA LYS A 143 13.29 -7.13 -12.97
C LYS A 143 11.88 -6.69 -12.54
N TYR A 144 11.32 -7.32 -11.52
CA TYR A 144 9.94 -7.07 -11.11
C TYR A 144 9.85 -6.32 -9.79
N VAL A 145 10.79 -6.58 -8.85
CA VAL A 145 10.77 -6.02 -7.51
C VAL A 145 11.70 -4.82 -7.42
N LYS A 146 11.17 -3.71 -6.92
CA LYS A 146 11.90 -2.45 -6.71
C LYS A 146 12.00 -2.16 -5.21
N PRO A 147 13.04 -1.48 -4.72
CA PRO A 147 13.09 -1.09 -3.32
C PRO A 147 12.03 -0.03 -2.98
N TYR A 148 11.71 0.85 -3.92
CA TYR A 148 10.69 1.88 -3.82
C TYR A 148 10.16 2.25 -5.19
N VAL A 149 9.02 2.93 -5.21
CA VAL A 149 8.46 3.61 -6.38
C VAL A 149 8.03 5.02 -6.03
N ILE A 150 7.84 5.86 -7.05
CA ILE A 150 7.30 7.21 -6.90
C ILE A 150 6.05 7.31 -7.77
N VAL A 151 4.92 7.59 -7.15
CA VAL A 151 3.64 7.78 -7.83
C VAL A 151 3.11 9.20 -7.65
N LYS A 152 2.16 9.60 -8.49
CA LYS A 152 1.45 10.88 -8.34
C LYS A 152 -0.03 10.61 -8.14
N ARG A 153 -0.59 11.05 -7.01
CA ARG A 153 -2.02 10.97 -6.69
C ARG A 153 -2.42 12.20 -5.87
N GLY A 154 -3.65 12.68 -6.05
CA GLY A 154 -4.12 13.88 -5.35
C GLY A 154 -3.27 15.13 -5.57
N GLY A 155 -2.52 15.20 -6.67
CA GLY A 155 -1.53 16.27 -6.92
C GLY A 155 -0.20 16.06 -6.20
N LEU A 156 -0.10 15.12 -5.27
CA LEU A 156 1.08 14.84 -4.46
C LEU A 156 2.06 13.90 -5.18
N LYS A 157 3.34 14.10 -4.90
CA LYS A 157 4.43 13.19 -5.27
C LYS A 157 4.71 12.28 -4.08
N ILE A 158 4.38 11.01 -4.21
CA ILE A 158 4.36 10.04 -3.13
C ILE A 158 5.47 9.01 -3.35
N GLY A 159 6.38 8.88 -2.39
CA GLY A 159 7.37 7.81 -2.35
C GLY A 159 6.81 6.61 -1.59
N ILE A 160 6.91 5.40 -2.14
CA ILE A 160 6.41 4.18 -1.50
C ILE A 160 7.55 3.17 -1.40
N ILE A 161 7.91 2.78 -0.18
CA ILE A 161 8.96 1.80 0.14
C ILE A 161 8.27 0.49 0.54
N GLY A 162 8.76 -0.66 0.09
CA GLY A 162 8.26 -1.97 0.53
C GLY A 162 9.14 -2.61 1.59
N LEU A 163 8.55 -3.30 2.56
CA LEU A 163 9.27 -4.09 3.55
C LEU A 163 8.62 -5.46 3.73
N LEU A 164 9.44 -6.47 4.02
CA LEU A 164 9.03 -7.86 4.20
C LEU A 164 9.64 -8.40 5.51
N ALA A 165 8.88 -9.19 6.23
CA ALA A 165 9.33 -9.93 7.41
C ALA A 165 10.57 -10.79 7.15
N ASN A 166 11.22 -11.26 8.20
CA ASN A 166 12.31 -12.22 8.03
C ASN A 166 11.77 -13.56 7.52
N VAL A 167 11.98 -13.84 6.23
CA VAL A 167 11.47 -15.05 5.60
C VAL A 167 12.14 -16.33 6.10
N ALA A 168 13.29 -16.25 6.79
CA ALA A 168 13.96 -17.42 7.33
C ALA A 168 13.09 -18.22 8.31
N ASP A 169 12.12 -17.55 8.94
CA ASP A 169 11.28 -18.15 9.97
C ASP A 169 9.93 -18.66 9.40
N VAL A 170 9.55 -18.27 8.17
CA VAL A 170 8.19 -18.44 7.65
C VAL A 170 8.12 -18.96 6.20
N VAL A 171 9.25 -19.13 5.52
CA VAL A 171 9.35 -19.62 4.14
C VAL A 171 10.25 -20.87 4.08
N ASP A 172 10.05 -21.74 3.07
CA ASP A 172 10.93 -22.90 2.85
C ASP A 172 12.41 -22.51 2.90
N SER A 173 13.20 -23.23 3.70
CA SER A 173 14.60 -22.90 3.98
C SER A 173 15.48 -22.82 2.73
N ARG A 174 15.15 -23.55 1.65
CA ARG A 174 15.88 -23.50 0.37
C ARG A 174 15.66 -22.18 -0.37
N ILE A 175 14.48 -21.57 -0.19
CA ILE A 175 14.15 -20.27 -0.74
C ILE A 175 14.76 -19.20 0.14
N ALA A 176 14.56 -19.27 1.46
CA ALA A 176 15.09 -18.32 2.42
C ALA A 176 16.63 -18.20 2.35
N ALA A 177 17.35 -19.31 2.12
CA ALA A 177 18.80 -19.31 1.98
C ALA A 177 19.33 -18.51 0.78
N GLN A 178 18.49 -18.19 -0.21
CA GLN A 178 18.84 -17.39 -1.38
C GLN A 178 18.61 -15.88 -1.13
N LEU A 179 17.96 -15.52 -0.03
CA LEU A 179 17.57 -14.17 0.30
C LEU A 179 18.34 -13.66 1.51
N LYS A 180 18.88 -12.47 1.42
CA LYS A 180 19.62 -11.84 2.53
C LYS A 180 18.76 -10.73 3.16
N PHE A 181 18.29 -11.00 4.36
CA PHE A 181 17.56 -10.03 5.17
C PHE A 181 18.48 -8.87 5.58
N GLN A 182 17.98 -7.66 5.48
CA GLN A 182 18.63 -6.43 5.92
C GLN A 182 17.76 -5.77 6.99
N ASP A 183 18.37 -5.05 7.95
CA ASP A 183 17.64 -4.33 8.98
C ASP A 183 16.64 -3.36 8.37
N PRO A 184 15.32 -3.54 8.63
CA PRO A 184 14.28 -2.72 8.01
C PRO A 184 14.41 -1.23 8.35
N ALA A 185 14.83 -0.89 9.58
CA ALA A 185 14.98 0.52 9.96
C ALA A 185 16.12 1.20 9.19
N ALA A 186 17.27 0.53 9.08
CA ALA A 186 18.41 1.08 8.33
C ALA A 186 18.10 1.27 6.84
N VAL A 187 17.39 0.30 6.24
CA VAL A 187 16.98 0.36 4.84
C VAL A 187 15.91 1.44 4.62
N THR A 188 14.92 1.50 5.50
CA THR A 188 13.88 2.53 5.43
C THR A 188 14.49 3.91 5.52
N GLN A 189 15.35 4.18 6.53
CA GLN A 189 15.98 5.49 6.70
C GLN A 189 16.75 5.92 5.44
N LYS A 190 17.53 5.00 4.85
CA LYS A 190 18.25 5.27 3.60
C LYS A 190 17.33 5.74 2.48
N TYR A 191 16.19 5.08 2.30
CA TYR A 191 15.28 5.42 1.20
C TYR A 191 14.38 6.61 1.51
N THR A 192 13.96 6.82 2.77
CA THR A 192 13.18 8.01 3.15
C THR A 192 13.99 9.29 2.96
N ASP A 193 15.26 9.30 3.40
CA ASP A 193 16.17 10.44 3.18
C ASP A 193 16.29 10.74 1.68
N TYR A 194 16.49 9.72 0.86
CA TYR A 194 16.57 9.89 -0.58
C TYR A 194 15.27 10.42 -1.19
N LEU A 195 14.13 9.89 -0.77
CA LEU A 195 12.81 10.29 -1.26
C LEU A 195 12.45 11.73 -0.85
N LYS A 196 12.72 12.11 0.39
CA LYS A 196 12.44 13.48 0.88
C LYS A 196 13.50 14.48 0.36
N ASP A 197 14.80 14.19 0.52
CA ASP A 197 15.85 15.17 0.27
C ASP A 197 16.22 15.31 -1.20
N VAL A 198 16.28 14.19 -1.93
CA VAL A 198 16.71 14.18 -3.33
C VAL A 198 15.53 14.20 -4.29
N LYS A 199 14.55 13.32 -4.05
CA LYS A 199 13.37 13.23 -4.93
C LYS A 199 12.30 14.25 -4.60
N LYS A 200 12.35 14.90 -3.43
CA LYS A 200 11.36 15.90 -2.99
C LYS A 200 9.94 15.34 -3.05
N CYS A 201 9.73 14.18 -2.44
CA CYS A 201 8.41 13.61 -2.26
C CYS A 201 7.66 14.38 -1.16
N ASP A 202 6.40 14.70 -1.43
CA ASP A 202 5.52 15.37 -0.47
C ASP A 202 5.15 14.40 0.67
N LEU A 203 4.88 13.14 0.33
CA LEU A 203 4.50 12.05 1.24
C LEU A 203 5.40 10.84 1.04
N VAL A 204 5.79 10.17 2.13
CA VAL A 204 6.48 8.87 2.10
C VAL A 204 5.68 7.82 2.84
N ILE A 205 5.31 6.76 2.12
CA ILE A 205 4.56 5.61 2.65
C ILE A 205 5.49 4.41 2.75
N CYS A 206 5.47 3.74 3.89
CA CYS A 206 6.06 2.42 4.05
C CYS A 206 4.95 1.37 3.90
N LEU A 207 5.00 0.58 2.84
CA LEU A 207 4.10 -0.54 2.59
C LEU A 207 4.75 -1.78 3.19
N SER A 208 4.29 -2.19 4.37
CA SER A 208 5.02 -3.07 5.26
C SER A 208 4.33 -4.41 5.42
N HIS A 209 5.12 -5.48 5.29
CA HIS A 209 4.72 -6.83 5.68
C HIS A 209 5.59 -7.35 6.83
N LEU A 210 5.83 -6.49 7.87
CA LEU A 210 6.62 -6.82 9.05
C LEU A 210 5.76 -7.33 10.21
N GLY A 211 4.49 -6.96 10.25
CA GLY A 211 3.61 -7.15 11.41
C GLY A 211 3.50 -5.89 12.27
N TYR A 212 2.39 -5.77 13.01
CA TYR A 212 2.05 -4.56 13.76
C TYR A 212 2.91 -4.39 15.02
N ASP A 213 2.92 -5.40 15.89
CA ASP A 213 3.64 -5.39 17.18
C ASP A 213 4.13 -6.81 17.56
N GLY A 214 4.85 -6.92 18.66
CA GLY A 214 5.33 -8.18 19.26
C GLY A 214 6.79 -8.44 18.97
N GLU A 215 7.09 -9.18 17.92
CA GLU A 215 8.43 -9.64 17.57
C GLU A 215 9.35 -8.50 17.07
N PRO A 216 10.66 -8.74 16.96
CA PRO A 216 11.59 -7.75 16.40
C PRO A 216 11.19 -7.32 14.99
N TYR A 217 11.44 -6.05 14.66
CA TYR A 217 11.19 -5.46 13.35
C TYR A 217 9.71 -5.28 12.98
N THR A 218 8.88 -4.87 13.94
CA THR A 218 7.47 -4.55 13.70
C THR A 218 7.24 -3.11 13.23
N ASP A 219 6.03 -2.83 12.74
CA ASP A 219 5.64 -1.49 12.27
C ASP A 219 5.78 -0.43 13.38
N VAL A 220 5.38 -0.76 14.61
CA VAL A 220 5.50 0.14 15.77
C VAL A 220 6.97 0.43 16.09
N GLN A 221 7.83 -0.61 16.06
CA GLN A 221 9.26 -0.44 16.31
C GLN A 221 9.96 0.30 15.15
N LEU A 222 9.53 0.05 13.91
CA LEU A 222 10.04 0.75 12.73
C LEU A 222 9.77 2.25 12.86
N ALA A 223 8.50 2.63 13.10
CA ALA A 223 8.08 4.02 13.24
C ALA A 223 8.94 4.77 14.26
N ALA A 224 9.19 4.17 15.44
CA ALA A 224 9.98 4.77 16.50
C ALA A 224 11.51 4.84 16.22
N ARG A 225 12.00 4.20 15.13
CA ARG A 225 13.44 4.08 14.82
C ARG A 225 13.86 4.77 13.52
N VAL A 226 12.96 5.44 12.84
CA VAL A 226 13.21 6.12 11.57
C VAL A 226 12.73 7.56 11.62
N ARG A 227 13.00 8.33 10.56
CA ARG A 227 12.48 9.67 10.29
C ARG A 227 11.86 9.71 8.91
N ASN A 228 11.04 10.74 8.69
CA ASN A 228 10.53 11.05 7.36
C ASN A 228 9.61 9.97 6.75
N VAL A 229 9.05 9.07 7.56
CA VAL A 229 7.95 8.20 7.17
C VAL A 229 6.66 8.84 7.67
N ASP A 230 5.74 9.12 6.76
CA ASP A 230 4.47 9.75 7.11
C ASP A 230 3.40 8.69 7.45
N VAL A 231 3.38 7.58 6.70
CA VAL A 231 2.37 6.51 6.85
C VAL A 231 3.03 5.13 6.74
N ILE A 232 2.63 4.20 7.59
CA ILE A 232 2.89 2.77 7.46
C ILE A 232 1.57 2.06 7.21
N VAL A 233 1.48 1.36 6.08
CA VAL A 233 0.37 0.45 5.76
C VAL A 233 0.87 -0.96 6.00
N GLY A 234 0.38 -1.60 7.05
CA GLY A 234 0.91 -2.86 7.57
C GLY A 234 0.16 -4.10 7.10
N GLY A 235 0.81 -5.26 7.28
CA GLY A 235 0.30 -6.61 7.03
C GLY A 235 0.92 -7.64 7.98
N HIS A 236 0.92 -8.92 7.59
CA HIS A 236 1.56 -10.07 8.24
C HIS A 236 0.91 -10.55 9.55
N SER A 237 0.74 -9.69 10.54
CA SER A 237 0.19 -10.06 11.85
C SER A 237 -1.33 -10.21 11.89
N HIS A 238 -2.01 -9.93 10.76
CA HIS A 238 -3.47 -9.94 10.66
C HIS A 238 -4.17 -9.03 11.70
N THR A 239 -3.48 -8.00 12.16
CA THR A 239 -3.99 -7.11 13.20
C THR A 239 -5.11 -6.23 12.65
N LYS A 240 -6.27 -6.29 13.26
CA LYS A 240 -7.42 -5.44 12.89
C LYS A 240 -7.42 -4.20 13.77
N LEU A 241 -6.79 -3.14 13.31
CA LEU A 241 -6.84 -1.85 13.97
C LEU A 241 -8.25 -1.25 13.80
N LYS A 242 -8.80 -0.69 14.88
CA LYS A 242 -10.10 -0.01 14.84
C LYS A 242 -10.01 1.36 14.19
N ASP A 243 -8.85 2.01 14.38
CA ASP A 243 -8.53 3.34 13.90
C ASP A 243 -7.02 3.39 13.62
N LYS A 244 -6.55 4.46 13.00
CA LYS A 244 -5.12 4.74 12.84
C LYS A 244 -4.44 4.84 14.21
N VAL A 245 -3.21 4.34 14.28
CA VAL A 245 -2.34 4.47 15.45
C VAL A 245 -1.26 5.51 15.13
N LEU A 246 -0.94 6.36 16.08
CA LEU A 246 0.12 7.35 15.95
C LEU A 246 1.31 6.93 16.79
N VAL A 247 2.49 6.87 16.18
CA VAL A 247 3.75 6.58 16.86
C VAL A 247 4.72 7.72 16.57
N LYS A 248 5.41 8.21 17.60
CA LYS A 248 6.43 9.24 17.43
C LYS A 248 7.69 8.67 16.82
N ASP A 249 8.18 9.31 15.77
CA ASP A 249 9.45 9.02 15.12
C ASP A 249 10.65 9.60 15.91
N LEU A 250 11.87 9.49 15.37
CA LEU A 250 13.09 9.99 16.03
C LEU A 250 13.13 11.53 16.16
N ASP A 251 12.35 12.26 15.39
CA ASP A 251 12.26 13.73 15.44
C ASP A 251 11.03 14.20 16.23
N GLY A 252 10.22 13.25 16.72
CA GLY A 252 9.01 13.53 17.50
C GLY A 252 7.78 13.81 16.64
N GLU A 253 7.87 13.57 15.32
CA GLU A 253 6.74 13.68 14.39
C GLU A 253 5.86 12.43 14.44
N ASP A 254 4.59 12.58 14.08
CA ASP A 254 3.64 11.48 14.09
C ASP A 254 3.77 10.63 12.82
N VAL A 255 4.00 9.34 12.99
CA VAL A 255 3.87 8.32 11.95
C VAL A 255 2.51 7.64 12.12
N VAL A 256 1.70 7.67 11.05
CA VAL A 256 0.39 7.01 11.03
C VAL A 256 0.58 5.54 10.69
N ILE A 257 0.06 4.62 11.51
CA ILE A 257 0.05 3.17 11.23
C ILE A 257 -1.39 2.70 11.04
N VAL A 258 -1.64 1.95 9.95
CA VAL A 258 -2.93 1.32 9.63
C VAL A 258 -2.73 -0.14 9.22
N GLN A 259 -3.66 -1.03 9.62
CA GLN A 259 -3.71 -2.44 9.20
C GLN A 259 -5.15 -2.96 9.36
N ASP A 260 -5.66 -3.76 8.41
CA ASP A 260 -7.09 -4.10 8.33
C ASP A 260 -7.43 -5.59 8.50
N GLY A 261 -6.61 -6.31 9.26
CA GLY A 261 -6.88 -7.72 9.54
C GLY A 261 -6.45 -8.59 8.36
N LYS A 262 -7.39 -9.37 7.80
CA LYS A 262 -7.11 -10.29 6.70
C LYS A 262 -8.35 -10.64 5.87
N TRP A 263 -8.13 -11.38 4.76
CA TRP A 263 -9.15 -12.00 3.91
C TRP A 263 -10.07 -11.03 3.17
N GLY A 264 -9.68 -9.75 3.08
CA GLY A 264 -10.53 -8.73 2.47
C GLY A 264 -11.83 -8.45 3.22
N LEU A 265 -11.90 -8.81 4.52
CA LEU A 265 -13.06 -8.53 5.40
C LEU A 265 -13.27 -7.05 5.66
N LYS A 266 -12.29 -6.24 5.34
CA LYS A 266 -12.32 -4.78 5.44
C LYS A 266 -11.40 -4.20 4.36
N VAL A 267 -11.81 -3.09 3.78
CA VAL A 267 -10.94 -2.21 2.99
C VAL A 267 -10.61 -1.02 3.87
N GLY A 268 -9.34 -0.78 4.11
CA GLY A 268 -8.89 0.39 4.84
C GLY A 268 -8.99 1.65 3.99
N ARG A 269 -9.40 2.74 4.62
CA ARG A 269 -9.44 4.07 4.03
C ARG A 269 -8.74 5.06 4.96
N LEU A 270 -7.77 5.76 4.42
CA LEU A 270 -7.09 6.88 5.07
C LEU A 270 -7.23 8.12 4.19
N ASP A 271 -7.93 9.12 4.68
CA ASP A 271 -8.05 10.43 4.04
C ASP A 271 -6.87 11.29 4.50
N VAL A 272 -6.17 11.90 3.56
CA VAL A 272 -4.99 12.75 3.80
C VAL A 272 -5.32 14.15 3.34
N ASP A 273 -5.54 15.04 4.30
CA ASP A 273 -5.74 16.47 4.09
C ASP A 273 -4.37 17.18 4.13
N MET A 274 -4.10 18.06 3.16
CA MET A 274 -2.83 18.78 3.04
C MET A 274 -3.03 20.30 3.18
#